data_ca914b044392790938bfd992ff552889
#
_entry.id   ca914b044392790938bfd992ff552889
#
_cell.length_a   1.000
_cell.length_b   1.000
_cell.length_c   1.000
_cell.angle_alpha   90.00
_cell.angle_beta   90.00
_cell.angle_gamma   90.00
#
_symmetry.space_group_name_H-M   'P 1'
#
loop_
_entity.id
_entity.type
_entity.pdbx_description
1 polymer ?
#
loop_
_entity_poly.entity_id
_entity_poly.type
_entity_poly.pdbx_seq_one_letter_code
_entity_poly.pdbx_strand_id
1 'polypeptide(L)'
;MGKEEKMRRISCFLLMLTLLLTTVVVAWGTVPTDGEVTPSLVNVSRSKTATVLDKDYRSTVTLSLPSAEEKLASDVVFVLDKSTSAELEDKALALLADLKEEVRERGVMVKVGVVIFNREANVAFPLTELTKENYATIEAAIRKTISSGSNTHAGLLAGKKMLDGDTAVEPHRKHLIFVSDGVTYQFCKGDDHTTP
;
A
#
# COMPACT_ATOMS: atom_id res chain seq x y z
N MET A 1 -53.40 -33.60 -42.96
CA MET A 1 -52.58 -32.72 -42.06
C MET A 1 -52.94 -31.29 -42.38
N GLY A 2 -53.74 -30.67 -41.48
CA GLY A 2 -54.39 -29.40 -41.75
C GLY A 2 -53.43 -28.19 -41.71
N LYS A 3 -53.81 -27.16 -42.40
CA LYS A 3 -53.04 -25.91 -42.52
C LYS A 3 -52.68 -25.28 -41.17
N GLU A 4 -53.52 -25.53 -40.13
CA GLU A 4 -53.32 -25.05 -38.77
C GLU A 4 -52.20 -25.81 -38.02
N GLU A 5 -52.02 -27.10 -38.26
CA GLU A 5 -50.96 -27.91 -37.63
C GLU A 5 -49.59 -27.53 -38.15
N LYS A 6 -49.52 -27.13 -39.43
CA LYS A 6 -48.29 -26.65 -40.10
C LYS A 6 -47.89 -25.26 -39.55
N MET A 7 -48.87 -24.39 -39.32
CA MET A 7 -48.60 -23.05 -38.73
C MET A 7 -48.16 -23.14 -37.26
N ARG A 8 -48.77 -24.04 -36.47
CA ARG A 8 -48.30 -24.25 -35.07
C ARG A 8 -46.87 -24.78 -35.00
N ARG A 9 -46.48 -25.69 -35.88
CA ARG A 9 -45.10 -26.21 -35.94
C ARG A 9 -44.09 -25.13 -36.35
N ILE A 10 -44.45 -24.28 -37.31
CA ILE A 10 -43.61 -23.16 -37.75
C ILE A 10 -43.47 -22.12 -36.63
N SER A 11 -44.57 -21.81 -35.91
CA SER A 11 -44.56 -20.87 -34.79
C SER A 11 -43.72 -21.40 -33.61
N CYS A 12 -43.79 -22.68 -33.29
CA CYS A 12 -42.94 -23.28 -32.27
C CYS A 12 -41.44 -23.29 -32.68
N PHE A 13 -41.14 -23.55 -33.95
CA PHE A 13 -39.78 -23.48 -34.45
C PHE A 13 -39.18 -22.03 -34.41
N LEU A 14 -40.02 -21.03 -34.76
CA LEU A 14 -39.64 -19.65 -34.69
C LEU A 14 -39.39 -19.20 -33.22
N LEU A 15 -40.23 -19.65 -32.32
CA LEU A 15 -40.10 -19.37 -30.88
C LEU A 15 -38.87 -20.06 -30.26
N MET A 16 -38.55 -21.29 -30.67
CA MET A 16 -37.33 -21.97 -30.28
C MET A 16 -36.08 -21.31 -30.85
N LEU A 17 -36.14 -20.84 -32.10
CA LEU A 17 -35.02 -20.17 -32.73
C LEU A 17 -34.72 -18.80 -32.08
N THR A 18 -35.76 -18.06 -31.68
CA THR A 18 -35.60 -16.79 -30.94
C THR A 18 -35.08 -17.02 -29.54
N LEU A 19 -35.48 -18.12 -28.84
CA LEU A 19 -34.93 -18.49 -27.55
C LEU A 19 -33.45 -18.88 -27.62
N LEU A 20 -33.05 -19.61 -28.69
CA LEU A 20 -31.66 -19.99 -28.91
C LEU A 20 -30.77 -18.77 -29.24
N LEU A 21 -31.28 -17.79 -30.00
CA LEU A 21 -30.54 -16.56 -30.31
C LEU A 21 -30.36 -15.67 -29.06
N THR A 22 -31.35 -15.65 -28.13
CA THR A 22 -31.23 -14.86 -26.89
C THR A 22 -30.23 -15.50 -25.91
N THR A 23 -30.08 -16.82 -25.90
CA THR A 23 -29.07 -17.48 -25.04
C THR A 23 -27.65 -17.34 -25.56
N VAL A 24 -27.46 -17.15 -26.87
CA VAL A 24 -26.10 -16.91 -27.45
C VAL A 24 -25.61 -15.48 -27.18
N VAL A 25 -26.52 -14.51 -27.05
CA VAL A 25 -26.14 -13.11 -26.75
C VAL A 25 -25.76 -12.92 -25.27
N VAL A 26 -26.26 -13.78 -24.35
CA VAL A 26 -25.87 -13.74 -22.93
C VAL A 26 -24.54 -14.45 -22.65
N ALA A 27 -24.06 -15.27 -23.58
CA ALA A 27 -22.76 -15.96 -23.43
C ALA A 27 -21.55 -15.11 -23.86
N TRP A 28 -21.78 -13.93 -24.42
CA TRP A 28 -20.73 -12.91 -24.54
C TRP A 28 -20.74 -12.15 -23.22
N GLY A 29 -19.99 -12.70 -22.26
CA GLY A 29 -19.88 -12.16 -20.92
C GLY A 29 -19.66 -10.66 -20.96
N THR A 30 -20.59 -9.94 -20.38
CA THR A 30 -20.29 -8.67 -19.78
C THR A 30 -19.18 -8.98 -18.78
N VAL A 31 -17.97 -8.60 -19.10
CA VAL A 31 -16.92 -8.45 -18.11
C VAL A 31 -17.55 -7.63 -16.98
N PRO A 32 -17.57 -8.10 -15.73
CA PRO A 32 -18.06 -7.28 -14.64
C PRO A 32 -17.24 -6.00 -14.64
N THR A 33 -17.89 -4.89 -14.93
CA THR A 33 -17.37 -3.55 -14.63
C THR A 33 -17.55 -3.33 -13.15
N ASP A 34 -16.91 -4.16 -12.36
CA ASP A 34 -16.82 -3.95 -10.93
C ASP A 34 -15.46 -3.36 -10.62
N GLY A 35 -15.54 -2.17 -10.15
CA GLY A 35 -14.45 -1.39 -9.63
C GLY A 35 -13.87 -0.50 -10.73
N GLU A 36 -14.12 0.75 -10.57
CA GLU A 36 -13.29 1.81 -11.06
C GLU A 36 -11.86 1.54 -10.53
N VAL A 37 -11.13 0.69 -11.28
CA VAL A 37 -9.70 0.55 -11.07
C VAL A 37 -9.18 1.91 -11.50
N THR A 38 -8.97 2.78 -10.53
CA THR A 38 -8.13 3.95 -10.73
C THR A 38 -6.90 3.44 -11.47
N PRO A 39 -6.58 3.98 -12.65
CA PRO A 39 -5.44 3.49 -13.40
C PRO A 39 -4.23 3.65 -12.48
N SER A 40 -3.73 2.55 -11.98
CA SER A 40 -2.42 2.50 -11.35
C SER A 40 -1.47 3.16 -12.34
N LEU A 41 -0.68 4.10 -11.88
CA LEU A 41 0.32 4.83 -12.69
C LEU A 41 1.44 3.90 -13.23
N VAL A 42 1.25 2.60 -13.14
CA VAL A 42 2.13 1.58 -13.71
C VAL A 42 1.90 1.50 -15.20
N ASN A 43 2.71 2.21 -15.95
CA ASN A 43 2.74 2.13 -17.40
C ASN A 43 3.44 0.82 -17.82
N VAL A 44 2.77 -0.32 -17.61
CA VAL A 44 3.28 -1.63 -18.00
C VAL A 44 3.14 -1.78 -19.51
N SER A 45 4.23 -1.71 -20.23
CA SER A 45 4.28 -2.04 -21.67
C SER A 45 3.94 -3.53 -21.86
N ARG A 46 2.74 -3.81 -22.33
CA ARG A 46 2.30 -5.16 -22.68
C ARG A 46 2.54 -5.37 -24.17
N SER A 47 3.27 -6.39 -24.52
CA SER A 47 3.43 -6.76 -25.94
C SER A 47 3.01 -8.20 -26.19
N LYS A 48 2.38 -8.42 -27.33
CA LYS A 48 2.04 -9.74 -27.85
C LYS A 48 2.48 -9.80 -29.30
N THR A 49 3.36 -10.72 -29.60
CA THR A 49 3.81 -10.99 -30.98
C THR A 49 3.53 -12.43 -31.32
N ALA A 50 3.30 -12.69 -32.60
CA ALA A 50 3.17 -14.05 -33.14
C ALA A 50 3.97 -14.16 -34.43
N THR A 51 4.65 -15.27 -34.61
CA THR A 51 5.30 -15.59 -35.87
C THR A 51 4.26 -16.01 -36.92
N VAL A 52 4.58 -15.86 -38.18
CA VAL A 52 3.79 -16.45 -39.25
C VAL A 52 3.81 -17.99 -39.12
N LEU A 53 2.75 -18.66 -39.53
CA LEU A 53 2.67 -20.11 -39.51
C LEU A 53 3.83 -20.70 -40.36
N ASP A 54 4.52 -21.67 -39.78
CA ASP A 54 5.53 -22.43 -40.50
C ASP A 54 4.89 -23.50 -41.43
N LYS A 55 5.72 -24.28 -42.09
CA LYS A 55 5.27 -25.37 -42.99
C LYS A 55 4.46 -26.47 -42.29
N ASP A 56 4.56 -26.56 -40.95
CA ASP A 56 3.88 -27.54 -40.09
C ASP A 56 2.67 -26.91 -39.41
N TYR A 57 2.22 -25.72 -39.86
CA TYR A 57 1.11 -24.93 -39.31
C TYR A 57 1.29 -24.53 -37.84
N ARG A 58 2.53 -24.32 -37.42
CA ARG A 58 2.86 -23.87 -36.06
C ARG A 58 3.20 -22.39 -36.06
N SER A 59 2.81 -21.70 -35.00
CA SER A 59 3.17 -20.31 -34.71
C SER A 59 3.63 -20.20 -33.26
N THR A 60 4.67 -19.41 -33.03
CA THR A 60 5.13 -19.07 -31.68
C THR A 60 4.51 -17.75 -31.29
N VAL A 61 3.78 -17.75 -30.18
CA VAL A 61 3.21 -16.54 -29.56
C VAL A 61 4.08 -16.14 -28.39
N THR A 62 4.65 -14.94 -28.43
CA THR A 62 5.40 -14.36 -27.32
C THR A 62 4.54 -13.33 -26.61
N LEU A 63 4.34 -13.53 -25.31
CA LEU A 63 3.67 -12.59 -24.42
C LEU A 63 4.74 -11.96 -23.53
N SER A 64 4.92 -10.66 -23.63
CA SER A 64 5.77 -9.89 -22.70
C SER A 64 4.90 -9.17 -21.70
N LEU A 65 5.12 -9.47 -20.44
CA LEU A 65 4.58 -8.76 -19.30
C LEU A 65 5.78 -8.22 -18.51
N PRO A 66 6.41 -7.13 -18.98
CA PRO A 66 7.46 -6.53 -18.19
C PRO A 66 6.82 -6.12 -16.86
N SER A 67 7.37 -6.63 -15.77
CA SER A 67 7.13 -6.08 -14.45
C SER A 67 7.75 -4.67 -14.48
N ALA A 68 6.94 -3.64 -14.29
CA ALA A 68 7.52 -2.37 -13.91
C ALA A 68 8.21 -2.63 -12.57
N GLU A 69 9.51 -2.43 -12.51
CA GLU A 69 10.20 -2.24 -11.24
C GLU A 69 9.72 -0.90 -10.66
N GLU A 70 8.52 -0.91 -10.11
CA GLU A 70 8.11 0.17 -9.24
C GLU A 70 9.06 0.12 -8.05
N LYS A 71 9.89 1.14 -7.90
CA LYS A 71 10.57 1.39 -6.63
C LYS A 71 9.50 1.76 -5.63
N LEU A 72 8.92 0.72 -5.06
CA LEU A 72 7.84 0.86 -4.11
C LEU A 72 8.40 1.54 -2.85
N ALA A 73 8.01 2.80 -2.63
CA ALA A 73 8.35 3.52 -1.42
C ALA A 73 7.45 3.08 -0.26
N SER A 74 8.01 3.04 0.93
CA SER A 74 7.26 2.84 2.19
C SER A 74 7.65 3.90 3.19
N ASP A 75 6.68 4.34 3.99
CA ASP A 75 6.91 5.28 5.07
C ASP A 75 6.91 4.55 6.41
N VAL A 76 7.92 4.81 7.22
CA VAL A 76 8.06 4.25 8.57
C VAL A 76 8.29 5.38 9.56
N VAL A 77 7.37 5.56 10.50
CA VAL A 77 7.52 6.56 11.56
C VAL A 77 7.68 5.88 12.90
N PHE A 78 8.82 6.10 13.53
CA PHE A 78 9.06 5.72 14.91
C PHE A 78 8.44 6.74 15.85
N VAL A 79 7.59 6.28 16.77
CA VAL A 79 6.99 7.10 17.83
C VAL A 79 7.47 6.54 19.17
N LEU A 80 8.36 7.28 19.82
CA LEU A 80 9.12 6.80 20.97
C LEU A 80 8.73 7.51 22.24
N ASP A 81 8.34 6.74 23.24
CA ASP A 81 8.15 7.20 24.62
C ASP A 81 9.52 7.49 25.25
N LYS A 82 9.67 8.73 25.69
CA LYS A 82 10.89 9.19 26.36
C LYS A 82 10.67 9.43 27.86
N SER A 83 9.54 8.96 28.40
CA SER A 83 9.25 9.06 29.83
C SER A 83 10.07 8.08 30.67
N THR A 84 10.58 7.02 30.08
CA THR A 84 11.29 5.93 30.73
C THR A 84 12.52 5.45 29.95
N SER A 85 13.21 4.53 30.50
CA SER A 85 14.54 4.00 30.33
C SER A 85 15.08 3.74 28.90
N ALA A 86 16.42 3.76 28.79
CA ALA A 86 17.23 3.43 27.62
C ALA A 86 16.93 2.08 26.92
N GLU A 87 16.25 1.15 27.60
CA GLU A 87 15.88 -0.16 27.03
C GLU A 87 14.95 -0.05 25.82
N LEU A 88 14.09 0.98 25.75
CA LEU A 88 13.20 1.21 24.63
C LEU A 88 13.96 1.77 23.43
N GLU A 89 14.98 2.56 23.66
CA GLU A 89 15.85 3.11 22.61
C GLU A 89 16.58 2.00 21.86
N ASP A 90 17.15 1.05 22.57
CA ASP A 90 17.90 -0.05 21.98
C ASP A 90 17.01 -0.92 21.07
N LYS A 91 15.75 -1.12 21.44
CA LYS A 91 14.78 -1.81 20.57
C LYS A 91 14.48 -1.04 19.28
N ALA A 92 14.30 0.27 19.38
CA ALA A 92 14.08 1.11 18.22
C ALA A 92 15.31 1.15 17.29
N LEU A 93 16.50 1.20 17.87
CA LEU A 93 17.76 1.15 17.13
C LEU A 93 18.00 -0.20 16.43
N ALA A 94 17.65 -1.30 17.08
CA ALA A 94 17.72 -2.62 16.45
C ALA A 94 16.79 -2.70 15.23
N LEU A 95 15.53 -2.25 15.35
CA LEU A 95 14.60 -2.19 14.24
C LEU A 95 15.07 -1.26 13.10
N LEU A 96 15.70 -0.14 13.43
CA LEU A 96 16.28 0.75 12.41
C LEU A 96 17.44 0.07 11.68
N ALA A 97 18.27 -0.69 12.40
CA ALA A 97 19.38 -1.44 11.81
C ALA A 97 18.88 -2.54 10.87
N ASP A 98 17.87 -3.30 11.27
CA ASP A 98 17.24 -4.32 10.44
C ASP A 98 16.62 -3.69 9.17
N LEU A 99 15.95 -2.55 9.33
CA LEU A 99 15.35 -1.82 8.21
C LEU A 99 16.43 -1.35 7.21
N LYS A 100 17.56 -0.86 7.70
CA LYS A 100 18.70 -0.46 6.87
C LYS A 100 19.24 -1.63 6.03
N GLU A 101 19.37 -2.80 6.63
CA GLU A 101 19.84 -3.99 5.92
C GLU A 101 18.83 -4.43 4.85
N GLU A 102 17.53 -4.44 5.14
CA GLU A 102 16.48 -4.75 4.18
C GLU A 102 16.49 -3.78 2.99
N VAL A 103 16.66 -2.47 3.25
CA VAL A 103 16.78 -1.46 2.20
C VAL A 103 18.00 -1.73 1.32
N ARG A 104 19.14 -2.08 1.94
CA ARG A 104 20.38 -2.39 1.23
C ARG A 104 20.26 -3.65 0.37
N GLU A 105 19.65 -4.70 0.92
CA GLU A 105 19.59 -6.01 0.25
C GLU A 105 18.55 -6.05 -0.87
N ARG A 106 17.41 -5.39 -0.67
CA ARG A 106 16.29 -5.44 -1.61
C ARG A 106 16.23 -4.24 -2.56
N GLY A 107 17.05 -3.21 -2.33
CA GLY A 107 17.03 -1.99 -3.15
C GLY A 107 15.70 -1.22 -3.09
N VAL A 108 14.91 -1.43 -2.04
CA VAL A 108 13.62 -0.75 -1.85
C VAL A 108 13.84 0.66 -1.29
N MET A 109 12.92 1.57 -1.56
CA MET A 109 12.93 2.91 -0.98
C MET A 109 12.11 2.92 0.31
N VAL A 110 12.72 3.38 1.40
CA VAL A 110 12.01 3.58 2.67
C VAL A 110 12.28 4.98 3.18
N LYS A 111 11.24 5.71 3.54
CA LYS A 111 11.35 6.97 4.28
C LYS A 111 11.19 6.68 5.76
N VAL A 112 12.03 7.30 6.56
CA VAL A 112 11.99 7.16 8.02
C VAL A 112 11.75 8.52 8.66
N GLY A 113 10.83 8.57 9.62
CA GLY A 113 10.60 9.70 10.49
C GLY A 113 10.73 9.30 11.95
N VAL A 114 11.08 10.23 12.83
CA VAL A 114 11.17 10.00 14.27
C VAL A 114 10.41 11.06 15.03
N VAL A 115 9.42 10.61 15.78
CA VAL A 115 8.70 11.40 16.78
C VAL A 115 9.10 10.88 18.16
N ILE A 116 9.48 11.79 19.03
CA ILE A 116 9.71 11.48 20.45
C ILE A 116 8.67 12.22 21.27
N PHE A 117 8.16 11.59 22.32
CA PHE A 117 7.18 12.23 23.18
C PHE A 117 7.44 12.01 24.66
N ASN A 118 7.01 13.00 25.42
CA ASN A 118 6.88 12.95 26.87
C ASN A 118 5.50 13.55 27.24
N ARG A 119 5.43 14.81 27.71
CA ARG A 119 4.18 15.57 27.88
C ARG A 119 3.62 15.99 26.51
N GLU A 120 4.51 16.29 25.60
CA GLU A 120 4.24 16.79 24.27
C GLU A 120 4.97 15.90 23.24
N ALA A 121 4.54 15.96 22.01
CA ALA A 121 5.23 15.29 20.92
C ALA A 121 6.15 16.25 20.16
N ASN A 122 7.34 15.76 19.84
CA ASN A 122 8.35 16.48 19.10
C ASN A 122 8.77 15.68 17.87
N VAL A 123 8.79 16.31 16.71
CA VAL A 123 9.41 15.74 15.53
C VAL A 123 10.93 15.82 15.70
N ALA A 124 11.56 14.71 16.04
CA ALA A 124 13.00 14.62 16.21
C ALA A 124 13.73 14.48 14.89
N PHE A 125 13.10 13.82 13.90
CA PHE A 125 13.58 13.71 12.53
C PHE A 125 12.38 13.67 11.57
N PRO A 126 12.34 14.53 10.54
CA PRO A 126 11.25 14.56 9.58
C PRO A 126 11.27 13.33 8.68
N LEU A 127 10.12 12.98 8.12
CA LEU A 127 10.00 11.86 7.19
C LEU A 127 10.88 12.09 5.96
N THR A 128 11.95 11.30 5.83
CA THR A 128 13.00 11.49 4.82
C THR A 128 13.49 10.10 4.37
N GLU A 129 13.88 9.97 3.09
CA GLU A 129 14.45 8.72 2.58
C GLU A 129 15.64 8.25 3.43
N LEU A 130 15.62 6.98 3.82
CA LEU A 130 16.70 6.35 4.58
C LEU A 130 17.90 6.13 3.67
N THR A 131 18.99 6.84 3.96
CA THR A 131 20.24 6.72 3.23
C THR A 131 21.39 6.43 4.18
N LYS A 132 22.53 6.06 3.62
CA LYS A 132 23.75 5.86 4.40
C LYS A 132 24.20 7.15 5.11
N GLU A 133 23.99 8.28 4.44
CA GLU A 133 24.45 9.60 4.90
C GLU A 133 23.65 10.11 6.10
N ASN A 134 22.32 9.82 6.14
CA ASN A 134 21.47 10.33 7.22
C ASN A 134 21.21 9.32 8.33
N TYR A 135 21.67 8.07 8.20
CA TYR A 135 21.45 7.01 9.18
C TYR A 135 21.89 7.42 10.60
N ALA A 136 23.12 7.98 10.73
CA ALA A 136 23.63 8.42 12.03
C ALA A 136 22.80 9.58 12.63
N THR A 137 22.20 10.43 11.80
CA THR A 137 21.30 11.50 12.25
C THR A 137 19.99 10.92 12.79
N ILE A 138 19.45 9.88 12.16
CA ILE A 138 18.25 9.16 12.62
C ILE A 138 18.54 8.47 13.96
N GLU A 139 19.69 7.79 14.09
CA GLU A 139 20.12 7.20 15.38
C GLU A 139 20.20 8.24 16.49
N ALA A 140 20.81 9.40 16.19
CA ALA A 140 20.90 10.52 17.15
C ALA A 140 19.51 11.05 17.54
N ALA A 141 18.57 11.11 16.60
CA ALA A 141 17.19 11.50 16.87
C ALA A 141 16.47 10.52 17.79
N ILE A 142 16.68 9.20 17.60
CA ILE A 142 16.16 8.15 18.48
C ILE A 142 16.77 8.25 19.88
N ARG A 143 18.06 8.55 20.01
CA ARG A 143 18.77 8.68 21.29
C ARG A 143 18.51 10.00 22.01
N LYS A 144 17.84 10.96 21.35
CA LYS A 144 17.57 12.26 21.96
C LYS A 144 16.74 12.10 23.23
N THR A 145 17.22 12.67 24.34
CA THR A 145 16.52 12.67 25.62
C THR A 145 15.65 13.90 25.79
N ILE A 146 14.48 13.70 26.35
CA ILE A 146 13.56 14.76 26.80
C ILE A 146 13.05 14.38 28.20
N SER A 147 12.73 15.38 29.03
CA SER A 147 12.37 15.14 30.41
C SER A 147 10.89 14.88 30.61
N SER A 148 10.60 14.02 31.57
CA SER A 148 9.35 13.70 32.30
C SER A 148 7.97 13.88 31.62
N GLY A 149 7.05 12.99 31.98
CA GLY A 149 5.67 12.92 31.53
C GLY A 149 5.48 11.84 30.45
N SER A 150 4.26 11.34 30.29
CA SER A 150 3.91 10.40 29.23
C SER A 150 2.53 10.75 28.69
N ASN A 151 2.52 11.21 27.44
CA ASN A 151 1.32 11.55 26.67
C ASN A 151 1.32 10.74 25.37
N THR A 152 0.88 9.50 25.46
CA THR A 152 0.77 8.57 24.33
C THR A 152 -0.07 9.16 23.20
N HIS A 153 -1.16 9.87 23.54
CA HIS A 153 -2.03 10.51 22.56
C HIS A 153 -1.28 11.53 21.71
N ALA A 154 -0.44 12.38 22.33
CA ALA A 154 0.39 13.33 21.61
C ALA A 154 1.34 12.64 20.63
N GLY A 155 2.02 11.59 21.08
CA GLY A 155 2.93 10.80 20.24
C GLY A 155 2.23 10.22 19.02
N LEU A 156 1.09 9.56 19.21
CA LEU A 156 0.33 8.93 18.13
C LEU A 156 -0.24 9.95 17.15
N LEU A 157 -0.78 11.08 17.61
CA LEU A 157 -1.26 12.16 16.76
C LEU A 157 -0.14 12.74 15.88
N ALA A 158 1.02 12.99 16.47
CA ALA A 158 2.16 13.52 15.73
C ALA A 158 2.68 12.51 14.68
N GLY A 159 2.77 11.24 15.05
CA GLY A 159 3.16 10.18 14.10
C GLY A 159 2.17 10.03 12.95
N LYS A 160 0.87 10.03 13.26
CA LYS A 160 -0.19 10.01 12.25
C LYS A 160 -0.11 11.21 11.32
N LYS A 161 0.01 12.42 11.87
CA LYS A 161 0.13 13.66 11.09
C LYS A 161 1.34 13.64 10.16
N MET A 162 2.46 13.07 10.60
CA MET A 162 3.65 12.92 9.76
C MET A 162 3.39 11.98 8.59
N LEU A 163 2.75 10.83 8.81
CA LEU A 163 2.39 9.88 7.75
C LEU A 163 1.34 10.43 6.80
N ASP A 164 0.33 11.14 7.30
CA ASP A 164 -0.72 11.76 6.48
C ASP A 164 -0.17 12.87 5.58
N GLY A 165 0.93 13.50 5.99
CA GLY A 165 1.59 14.56 5.24
C GLY A 165 2.27 14.08 3.95
N ASP A 166 2.59 12.80 3.85
CA ASP A 166 3.11 12.24 2.60
C ASP A 166 1.97 11.63 1.77
N THR A 167 1.61 12.29 0.71
CA THR A 167 0.56 11.84 -0.23
C THR A 167 1.10 11.01 -1.39
N ALA A 168 2.42 10.83 -1.47
CA ALA A 168 3.06 10.09 -2.55
C ALA A 168 3.12 8.57 -2.28
N VAL A 169 2.94 8.17 -1.02
CA VAL A 169 2.95 6.77 -0.59
C VAL A 169 1.54 6.32 -0.24
N GLU A 170 1.15 5.16 -0.78
CA GLU A 170 -0.16 4.56 -0.55
C GLU A 170 -0.39 4.22 0.95
N PRO A 171 -1.61 4.34 1.48
CA PRO A 171 -1.89 4.13 2.91
C PRO A 171 -1.44 2.78 3.45
N HIS A 172 -1.53 1.71 2.68
CA HIS A 172 -1.13 0.36 3.09
C HIS A 172 0.39 0.17 3.19
N ARG A 173 1.17 1.17 2.80
CA ARG A 173 2.64 1.20 2.86
C ARG A 173 3.16 2.22 3.88
N LYS A 174 2.28 2.74 4.70
CA LYS A 174 2.60 3.63 5.80
C LYS A 174 2.55 2.88 7.12
N HIS A 175 3.64 2.93 7.85
CA HIS A 175 3.82 2.16 9.07
C HIS A 175 4.17 3.07 10.23
N LEU A 176 3.47 2.93 11.34
CA LEU A 176 3.79 3.59 12.59
C LEU A 176 4.31 2.54 13.57
N ILE A 177 5.55 2.71 14.02
CA ILE A 177 6.19 1.86 15.03
C ILE A 177 6.14 2.61 16.36
N PHE A 178 5.24 2.16 17.23
CA PHE A 178 5.07 2.74 18.54
C PHE A 178 5.86 1.95 19.58
N VAL A 179 6.74 2.64 20.32
CA VAL A 179 7.59 2.06 21.36
C VAL A 179 7.36 2.80 22.66
N SER A 180 6.74 2.14 23.64
CA SER A 180 6.38 2.68 24.94
C SER A 180 6.36 1.57 25.99
N ASP A 181 6.48 1.90 27.26
CA ASP A 181 6.23 1.00 28.38
C ASP A 181 4.73 0.81 28.67
N GLY A 182 3.88 1.53 27.95
CA GLY A 182 2.42 1.43 28.03
C GLY A 182 1.78 2.28 29.15
N VAL A 183 2.56 3.00 29.92
CA VAL A 183 2.03 3.86 30.98
C VAL A 183 1.81 5.27 30.45
N THR A 184 0.56 5.74 30.49
CA THR A 184 0.21 7.12 30.08
C THR A 184 -0.48 7.86 31.21
N TYR A 185 -0.11 9.11 31.41
CA TYR A 185 -0.67 9.96 32.46
C TYR A 185 -1.42 11.17 31.92
N GLN A 186 -1.23 11.45 30.62
CA GLN A 186 -1.75 12.66 30.01
C GLN A 186 -2.36 12.34 28.65
N PHE A 187 -3.26 13.22 28.18
CA PHE A 187 -3.83 13.15 26.84
C PHE A 187 -4.05 14.57 26.30
N CYS A 188 -4.03 14.72 24.99
CA CYS A 188 -4.32 15.99 24.34
C CYS A 188 -5.81 16.25 24.25
N LYS A 189 -6.20 17.53 24.29
CA LYS A 189 -7.55 17.97 23.97
C LYS A 189 -7.68 18.15 22.45
N GLY A 190 -8.51 17.32 21.82
CA GLY A 190 -8.68 17.33 20.35
C GLY A 190 -7.44 16.81 19.61
N ASP A 191 -7.19 17.38 18.44
CA ASP A 191 -6.10 16.97 17.55
C ASP A 191 -4.78 17.74 17.79
N ASP A 192 -4.74 18.58 18.81
CA ASP A 192 -3.52 19.29 19.21
C ASP A 192 -2.61 18.35 20.00
N HIS A 193 -1.45 18.00 19.40
CA HIS A 193 -0.46 17.11 19.99
C HIS A 193 0.59 17.84 20.84
N THR A 194 0.45 19.14 21.02
CA THR A 194 1.37 19.98 21.81
C THR A 194 0.80 20.36 23.17
N THR A 195 -0.52 20.28 23.35
CA THR A 195 -1.21 20.70 24.59
C THR A 195 -1.82 19.49 25.30
N PRO A 196 -1.39 19.18 26.55
CA PRO A 196 -1.97 18.12 27.38
C PRO A 196 -3.42 18.36 27.73
#